data_7a1c04f89f65445f779b425c6c78db41
#
_entry.id   7a1c04f89f65445f779b425c6c78db41
#
_cell.length_a   1.000
_cell.length_b   1.000
_cell.length_c   1.000
_cell.angle_alpha   90.00
_cell.angle_beta   90.00
_cell.angle_gamma   90.00
#
_symmetry.space_group_name_H-M   'P 1'
#
loop_
_entity.id
_entity.type
_entity.pdbx_description
1 polymer ?
#
loop_
_entity_poly.entity_id
_entity_poly.type
_entity_poly.pdbx_seq_one_letter_code
_entity_poly.pdbx_strand_id
1 'polypeptide(L)'
;MVDEVMSFLNPKDKKKYLDGTFGQGGYSKKILQMASCQVFAIDRDPNAKVFADKLKKKYPKNLIFDVQRFSNIKTTLIKRKIKYFDGIVLDLGICNTQLNDSSRGFSFSY
;
A
#
# COMPACT_ATOMS: atom_id res chain seq x y z
N MET A 1 13.88 -11.24 0.96
CA MET A 1 13.39 -10.02 1.61
C MET A 1 11.87 -9.83 1.47
N VAL A 2 11.30 -9.95 0.28
CA VAL A 2 9.86 -9.80 0.10
C VAL A 2 9.07 -10.79 0.96
N ASP A 3 9.50 -12.04 1.03
CA ASP A 3 8.79 -13.04 1.82
C ASP A 3 8.81 -12.72 3.31
N GLU A 4 9.90 -12.17 3.81
CA GLU A 4 10.00 -11.77 5.21
C GLU A 4 9.08 -10.62 5.52
N VAL A 5 9.02 -9.62 4.61
CA VAL A 5 8.12 -8.48 4.73
C VAL A 5 6.67 -8.96 4.73
N MET A 6 6.33 -9.89 3.84
CA MET A 6 4.97 -10.42 3.75
C MET A 6 4.60 -11.23 4.99
N SER A 7 5.55 -11.98 5.53
CA SER A 7 5.32 -12.73 6.76
C SER A 7 4.97 -11.79 7.93
N PHE A 8 5.68 -10.67 8.02
CA PHE A 8 5.42 -9.67 9.04
C PHE A 8 4.09 -8.94 8.80
N LEU A 9 3.88 -8.48 7.56
CA LEU A 9 2.69 -7.72 7.20
C LEU A 9 1.42 -8.58 7.29
N ASN A 10 1.54 -9.84 6.90
CA ASN A 10 0.47 -10.84 6.95
C ASN A 10 -0.83 -10.32 6.32
N PRO A 11 -0.83 -10.04 5.01
CA PRO A 11 -2.00 -9.46 4.36
C PRO A 11 -3.25 -10.32 4.53
N LYS A 12 -4.38 -9.66 4.76
CA LYS A 12 -5.67 -10.33 4.98
C LYS A 12 -6.74 -9.75 4.08
N ASP A 13 -7.75 -10.57 3.81
CA ASP A 13 -8.87 -10.16 2.98
C ASP A 13 -9.60 -8.96 3.59
N LYS A 14 -10.09 -8.09 2.72
CA LYS A 14 -10.91 -6.93 3.06
C LYS A 14 -10.15 -5.83 3.82
N LYS A 15 -8.82 -5.94 3.88
CA LYS A 15 -7.98 -4.94 4.54
C LYS A 15 -7.38 -3.98 3.52
N LYS A 16 -6.81 -2.88 4.00
CA LYS A 16 -6.22 -1.83 3.19
C LYS A 16 -4.75 -1.66 3.53
N TYR A 17 -3.91 -1.64 2.51
CA TYR A 17 -2.46 -1.51 2.68
C TYR A 17 -1.94 -0.34 1.86
N LEU A 18 -0.93 0.34 2.41
CA LEU A 18 -0.23 1.41 1.71
C LEU A 18 1.17 0.91 1.34
N ASP A 19 1.51 1.01 0.05
CA ASP A 19 2.87 0.82 -0.43
C ASP A 19 3.43 2.19 -0.80
N GLY A 20 4.26 2.75 0.08
CA GLY A 20 4.79 4.11 -0.07
C GLY A 20 5.98 4.22 -0.99
N THR A 21 6.54 3.09 -1.44
CA THR A 21 7.70 3.03 -2.33
C THR A 21 7.50 1.94 -3.36
N PHE A 22 6.53 2.16 -4.25
CA PHE A 22 6.09 1.12 -5.18
C PHE A 22 7.21 0.54 -6.05
N GLY A 23 8.05 1.41 -6.64
CA GLY A 23 9.14 0.98 -7.52
C GLY A 23 8.65 0.14 -8.68
N GLN A 24 9.07 -1.12 -8.73
CA GLN A 24 8.63 -2.06 -9.77
C GLN A 24 7.45 -2.93 -9.31
N GLY A 25 6.92 -2.66 -8.12
CA GLY A 25 5.69 -3.29 -7.65
C GLY A 25 5.85 -4.60 -6.91
N GLY A 26 7.07 -4.93 -6.45
CA GLY A 26 7.32 -6.21 -5.78
C GLY A 26 6.45 -6.44 -4.55
N TYR A 27 6.38 -5.46 -3.66
CA TYR A 27 5.57 -5.58 -2.45
C TYR A 27 4.07 -5.59 -2.76
N SER A 28 3.62 -4.63 -3.57
CA SER A 28 2.20 -4.54 -3.92
C SER A 28 1.70 -5.80 -4.63
N LYS A 29 2.49 -6.34 -5.54
CA LYS A 29 2.14 -7.56 -6.25
C LYS A 29 1.96 -8.72 -5.28
N LYS A 30 2.89 -8.88 -4.35
CA LYS A 30 2.82 -9.98 -3.39
C LYS A 30 1.62 -9.83 -2.45
N ILE A 31 1.35 -8.62 -1.99
CA ILE A 31 0.18 -8.36 -1.15
C ILE A 31 -1.10 -8.78 -1.88
N LEU A 32 -1.24 -8.37 -3.14
CA LEU A 32 -2.42 -8.68 -3.93
C LEU A 32 -2.55 -10.16 -4.26
N GLN A 33 -1.42 -10.88 -4.34
CA GLN A 33 -1.44 -12.33 -4.54
C GLN A 33 -1.87 -13.08 -3.29
N MET A 34 -1.59 -12.53 -2.12
CA MET A 34 -1.81 -13.24 -0.85
C MET A 34 -3.23 -13.05 -0.30
N ALA A 35 -3.90 -11.96 -0.66
CA ALA A 35 -5.21 -11.67 -0.07
C ALA A 35 -6.05 -10.84 -1.02
N SER A 36 -7.36 -10.95 -0.88
CA SER A 36 -8.32 -10.11 -1.60
C SER A 36 -8.49 -8.81 -0.83
N CYS A 37 -7.55 -7.90 -1.01
CA CYS A 37 -7.43 -6.67 -0.25
C CYS A 37 -7.28 -5.48 -1.18
N GLN A 38 -7.18 -4.29 -0.58
CA GLN A 38 -6.95 -3.04 -1.31
C GLN A 38 -5.52 -2.58 -1.07
N VAL A 39 -4.83 -2.19 -2.14
CA VAL A 39 -3.50 -1.60 -2.04
C VAL A 39 -3.53 -0.22 -2.66
N PHE A 40 -3.12 0.78 -1.87
CA PHE A 40 -2.85 2.11 -2.38
C PHE A 40 -1.33 2.26 -2.46
N ALA A 41 -0.83 2.43 -3.66
CA ALA A 41 0.61 2.48 -3.92
C ALA A 41 0.99 3.84 -4.47
N ILE A 42 2.14 4.33 -4.05
CA ILE A 42 2.69 5.58 -4.56
C ILE A 42 4.18 5.41 -4.86
N ASP A 43 4.66 6.25 -5.74
CA ASP A 43 6.09 6.41 -5.98
C ASP A 43 6.33 7.81 -6.54
N ARG A 44 7.45 8.41 -6.16
CA ARG A 44 7.82 9.73 -6.69
C ARG A 44 8.33 9.66 -8.12
N ASP A 45 8.76 8.50 -8.57
CA ASP A 45 9.32 8.30 -9.91
C ASP A 45 8.21 7.98 -10.90
N PRO A 46 7.99 8.84 -11.92
CA PRO A 46 6.96 8.57 -12.93
C PRO A 46 7.18 7.25 -13.68
N ASN A 47 8.42 6.76 -13.74
CA ASN A 47 8.72 5.50 -14.42
C ASN A 47 8.06 4.30 -13.74
N ALA A 48 7.73 4.42 -12.47
CA ALA A 48 7.02 3.37 -11.74
C ALA A 48 5.63 3.10 -12.32
N LYS A 49 5.04 4.07 -13.01
CA LYS A 49 3.70 3.93 -13.58
C LYS A 49 3.59 2.77 -14.57
N VAL A 50 4.65 2.48 -15.32
CA VAL A 50 4.66 1.36 -16.26
C VAL A 50 4.37 0.05 -15.54
N PHE A 51 5.02 -0.16 -14.40
CA PHE A 51 4.83 -1.37 -13.61
C PHE A 51 3.46 -1.38 -12.92
N ALA A 52 3.02 -0.23 -12.47
CA ALA A 52 1.69 -0.11 -11.85
C ALA A 52 0.57 -0.41 -12.83
N ASP A 53 0.69 0.07 -14.07
CA ASP A 53 -0.32 -0.19 -15.10
C ASP A 53 -0.41 -1.68 -15.42
N LYS A 54 0.73 -2.38 -15.47
CA LYS A 54 0.73 -3.83 -15.69
C LYS A 54 0.04 -4.57 -14.55
N LEU A 55 0.35 -4.19 -13.33
CA LEU A 55 -0.25 -4.84 -12.15
C LEU A 55 -1.74 -4.54 -12.07
N LYS A 56 -2.13 -3.33 -12.40
CA LYS A 56 -3.54 -2.92 -12.36
C LYS A 56 -4.41 -3.70 -13.34
N LYS A 57 -3.84 -4.18 -14.44
CA LYS A 57 -4.59 -5.02 -15.38
C LYS A 57 -5.05 -6.32 -14.72
N LYS A 58 -4.25 -6.85 -13.80
CA LYS A 58 -4.63 -8.07 -13.05
C LYS A 58 -5.54 -7.77 -11.87
N TYR A 59 -5.39 -6.60 -11.27
CA TYR A 59 -6.10 -6.22 -10.05
C TYR A 59 -6.78 -4.86 -10.21
N PRO A 60 -7.69 -4.73 -11.19
CA PRO A 60 -8.24 -3.41 -11.54
C PRO A 60 -9.04 -2.75 -10.44
N LYS A 61 -9.61 -3.54 -9.53
CA LYS A 61 -10.43 -3.02 -8.44
C LYS A 61 -9.68 -2.94 -7.11
N ASN A 62 -8.47 -3.51 -7.06
CA ASN A 62 -7.75 -3.66 -5.80
C ASN A 62 -6.51 -2.78 -5.71
N LEU A 63 -6.03 -2.27 -6.83
CA LEU A 63 -4.84 -1.42 -6.86
C LEU A 63 -5.19 -0.01 -7.29
N ILE A 64 -4.76 0.96 -6.47
CA ILE A 64 -4.78 2.38 -6.81
C ILE A 64 -3.32 2.84 -6.78
N PHE A 65 -2.88 3.57 -7.81
CA PHE A 65 -1.51 4.04 -7.89
C PHE A 65 -1.47 5.52 -8.25
N ASP A 66 -0.65 6.29 -7.53
CA ASP A 66 -0.41 7.69 -7.84
C ASP A 66 1.10 7.97 -7.87
N VAL A 67 1.53 8.82 -8.80
CA VAL A 67 2.90 9.35 -8.83
C VAL A 67 2.94 10.53 -7.87
N GLN A 68 3.59 10.35 -6.74
CA GLN A 68 3.75 11.40 -5.75
C GLN A 68 4.79 11.02 -4.72
N ARG A 69 5.24 12.02 -3.96
CA ARG A 69 6.10 11.79 -2.81
C ARG A 69 5.25 11.38 -1.60
N PHE A 70 5.83 10.56 -0.74
CA PHE A 70 5.15 10.16 0.49
C PHE A 70 4.78 11.38 1.35
N SER A 71 5.61 12.43 1.33
CA SER A 71 5.34 13.65 2.07
C SER A 71 4.04 14.36 1.66
N ASN A 72 3.53 14.08 0.46
CA ASN A 72 2.30 14.69 -0.05
C ASN A 72 1.08 13.80 0.11
N ILE A 73 1.23 12.67 0.79
CA ILE A 73 0.18 11.66 0.84
C ILE A 73 -1.10 12.15 1.50
N LYS A 74 -0.98 13.03 2.48
CA LYS A 74 -2.15 13.52 3.22
C LYS A 74 -3.19 14.15 2.28
N THR A 75 -2.73 14.99 1.35
CA THR A 75 -3.62 15.62 0.38
C THR A 75 -4.38 14.61 -0.46
N THR A 76 -3.68 13.58 -0.92
CA THR A 76 -4.29 12.53 -1.72
C THR A 76 -5.28 11.71 -0.92
N LEU A 77 -4.95 11.39 0.32
CA LEU A 77 -5.86 10.62 1.19
C LEU A 77 -7.14 11.38 1.46
N ILE A 78 -7.06 12.69 1.63
CA ILE A 78 -8.24 13.53 1.80
C ILE A 78 -9.12 13.46 0.56
N LYS A 79 -8.52 13.64 -0.63
CA LYS A 79 -9.26 13.59 -1.89
C LYS A 79 -9.95 12.25 -2.10
N ARG A 80 -9.30 11.17 -1.75
CA ARG A 80 -9.82 9.82 -1.95
C ARG A 80 -10.66 9.33 -0.78
N LYS A 81 -10.79 10.13 0.27
CA LYS A 81 -11.56 9.80 1.47
C LYS A 81 -11.05 8.55 2.17
N ILE A 82 -9.74 8.35 2.13
CA ILE A 82 -9.09 7.25 2.83
C ILE A 82 -8.67 7.73 4.20
N LYS A 83 -9.12 7.08 5.26
CA LYS A 83 -8.88 7.51 6.64
C LYS A 83 -7.94 6.61 7.42
N TYR A 84 -7.66 5.40 6.94
CA TYR A 84 -6.78 4.48 7.66
C TYR A 84 -6.21 3.43 6.71
N PHE A 85 -5.13 2.80 7.16
CA PHE A 85 -4.57 1.59 6.55
C PHE A 85 -4.35 0.55 7.64
N ASP A 86 -4.46 -0.72 7.27
CA ASP A 86 -4.17 -1.83 8.17
C ASP A 86 -2.67 -2.16 8.20
N GLY A 87 -1.94 -1.76 7.20
CA GLY A 87 -0.50 -1.92 7.15
C GLY A 87 0.14 -0.96 6.15
N ILE A 88 1.41 -0.66 6.39
CA ILE A 88 2.19 0.26 5.56
C ILE A 88 3.53 -0.39 5.26
N VAL A 89 3.92 -0.37 3.98
CA VAL A 89 5.21 -0.86 3.51
C VAL A 89 5.98 0.30 2.88
N LEU A 90 7.24 0.43 3.27
CA LEU A 90 8.20 1.39 2.71
C LEU A 90 9.53 0.67 2.53
N ASP A 91 10.38 1.14 1.61
CA ASP A 91 11.72 0.56 1.44
C ASP A 91 12.52 0.53 2.74
N LEU A 92 12.27 1.48 3.64
CA LEU A 92 12.99 1.59 4.91
C LEU A 92 12.41 0.70 6.00
N GLY A 93 11.25 0.10 5.79
CA GLY A 93 10.65 -0.74 6.80
C GLY A 93 9.17 -0.97 6.57
N ILE A 94 8.54 -1.66 7.52
CA ILE A 94 7.12 -1.94 7.48
C ILE A 94 6.50 -1.70 8.85
N CYS A 95 5.20 -1.42 8.84
CA CYS A 95 4.37 -1.33 10.03
C CYS A 95 3.01 -1.96 9.74
N ASN A 96 2.43 -2.56 10.75
CA ASN A 96 1.06 -3.05 10.64
C ASN A 96 0.35 -2.93 11.99
N THR A 97 -0.95 -3.13 11.99
CA THR A 97 -1.77 -2.96 13.18
C THR A 97 -1.48 -3.97 14.27
N GLN A 98 -0.81 -5.06 13.95
CA GLN A 98 -0.46 -6.07 14.95
C GLN A 98 0.56 -5.55 15.96
N LEU A 99 1.33 -4.52 15.58
CA LEU A 99 2.30 -3.90 16.48
C LEU A 99 1.69 -2.80 17.33
N ASN A 100 0.56 -2.25 16.93
CA ASN A 100 0.00 -1.03 17.52
C ASN A 100 -1.23 -1.27 18.38
N ASP A 101 -1.58 -2.46 18.66
CA ASP A 101 -2.75 -2.77 19.52
C ASP A 101 -3.94 -1.84 19.19
N SER A 102 -4.12 -1.51 17.93
CA SER A 102 -5.17 -0.61 17.48
C SER A 102 -6.13 -1.36 16.57
N SER A 103 -7.39 -1.38 16.95
CA SER A 103 -8.43 -1.99 16.14
C SER A 103 -8.75 -1.20 14.88
N ARG A 104 -8.28 0.06 14.81
CA ARG A 104 -8.57 0.96 13.69
C ARG A 104 -7.49 1.02 12.62
N GLY A 105 -6.33 0.39 12.87
CA GLY A 105 -5.20 0.52 11.97
C GLY A 105 -4.53 1.89 12.08
N PHE A 106 -3.84 2.29 11.03
CA PHE A 106 -3.14 3.57 10.97
C PHE A 106 -4.13 4.64 10.50
N SER A 107 -4.54 5.51 11.43
CA SER A 107 -5.54 6.53 11.16
C SER A 107 -4.87 7.86 10.80
N PHE A 108 -5.53 8.61 9.93
CA PHE A 108 -5.06 9.91 9.49
C PHE A 108 -6.10 10.96 9.91
N SER A 109 -5.64 11.98 10.65
CA SER A 109 -6.47 13.12 11.03
C SER A 109 -6.37 14.19 9.95
N TYR A 110 -7.50 14.60 9.43
CA TYR A 110 -7.51 15.72 8.50
C TYR A 110 -8.39 16.83 8.98
#